data_71a2ea17a42f503362b0b7d2cee9f7fa
#
_entry.id   71a2ea17a42f503362b0b7d2cee9f7fa
#
_cell.length_a   1.000
_cell.length_b   1.000
_cell.length_c   1.000
_cell.angle_alpha   90.00
_cell.angle_beta   90.00
_cell.angle_gamma   90.00
#
_symmetry.space_group_name_H-M   'P 1'
#
loop_
_entity.id
_entity.type
_entity.pdbx_description
1 polymer ?
#
loop_
_entity_poly.entity_id
_entity_poly.type
_entity_poly.pdbx_seq_one_letter_code
_entity_poly.pdbx_strand_id
1 'polypeptide(L)'
;MATDPETLYRQLGRLIETMPDLTQAPVSAEVYHWVARAYALVAEVGNSVDSIFFSTKVDNLGTAARHSAAHEITAIVYRAFALAEMKAPAGAGGAFIPVGNSFDAFAALSKVLQTAAKDVLIIDPYMDETALTEFGIAVPESVCLRLMADQARCKPTLQPAAIKWAQQYGTTRPLLARLAPQKTLHDRAIFIDQTTAWTLTQSLKNFATRSPAEIVRADDTAALKIAAYESVWASAQVII
;
A
#
# COMPACT_ATOMS: atom_id res chain seq x y z
N MET A 1 18.65 13.97 7.19
CA MET A 1 18.45 12.60 6.66
C MET A 1 17.69 12.75 5.37
N ALA A 2 18.13 12.13 4.27
CA ALA A 2 17.36 12.12 3.03
C ALA A 2 16.09 11.29 3.24
N THR A 3 14.97 11.77 2.70
CA THR A 3 13.70 11.05 2.76
C THR A 3 13.82 9.75 1.97
N ASP A 4 13.29 8.65 2.52
CA ASP A 4 13.24 7.36 1.83
C ASP A 4 12.54 7.49 0.47
N PRO A 5 13.09 6.92 -0.61
CA PRO A 5 12.57 7.06 -1.98
C PRO A 5 11.10 6.66 -2.12
N GLU A 6 10.66 5.63 -1.41
CA GLU A 6 9.27 5.19 -1.41
C GLU A 6 8.34 6.22 -0.76
N THR A 7 8.76 6.76 0.38
CA THR A 7 8.03 7.82 1.08
C THR A 7 7.93 9.08 0.22
N LEU A 8 9.00 9.45 -0.47
CA LEU A 8 9.04 10.61 -1.35
C LEU A 8 8.09 10.43 -2.55
N TYR A 9 8.12 9.26 -3.21
CA TYR A 9 7.20 8.92 -4.29
C TYR A 9 5.74 9.06 -3.87
N ARG A 10 5.38 8.51 -2.70
CA ARG A 10 4.01 8.58 -2.16
C ARG A 10 3.57 10.01 -1.82
N GLN A 11 4.45 10.79 -1.18
CA GLN A 11 4.14 12.18 -0.84
C GLN A 11 3.92 13.04 -2.07
N LEU A 12 4.68 12.81 -3.15
CA LEU A 12 4.49 13.48 -4.44
C LEU A 12 3.18 13.04 -5.11
N GLY A 13 2.82 11.74 -5.06
CA GLY A 13 1.54 11.26 -5.57
C GLY A 13 0.36 11.96 -4.90
N ARG A 14 0.34 12.03 -3.58
CA ARG A 14 -0.70 12.76 -2.82
C ARG A 14 -0.73 14.25 -3.11
N LEU A 15 0.44 14.83 -3.30
CA LEU A 15 0.53 16.24 -3.66
C LEU A 15 -0.18 16.49 -5.00
N ILE A 16 -0.01 15.60 -5.99
CA ILE A 16 -0.68 15.68 -7.29
C ILE A 16 -2.20 15.51 -7.14
N GLU A 17 -2.66 14.53 -6.35
CA GLU A 17 -4.09 14.29 -6.11
C GLU A 17 -4.79 15.49 -5.45
N THR A 18 -4.08 16.25 -4.63
CA THR A 18 -4.60 17.41 -3.89
C THR A 18 -4.22 18.75 -4.54
N MET A 19 -3.86 18.75 -5.83
CA MET A 19 -3.46 19.97 -6.52
C MET A 19 -4.63 20.95 -6.66
N PRO A 20 -4.53 22.15 -6.07
CA PRO A 20 -5.55 23.19 -6.26
C PRO A 20 -5.46 23.81 -7.66
N ASP A 21 -6.45 24.58 -8.02
CA ASP A 21 -6.38 25.38 -9.25
C ASP A 21 -5.36 26.52 -9.07
N LEU A 22 -4.18 26.34 -9.65
CA LEU A 22 -3.08 27.31 -9.61
C LEU A 22 -3.32 28.53 -10.47
N THR A 23 -4.38 28.54 -11.29
CA THR A 23 -4.68 29.65 -12.24
C THR A 23 -5.61 30.70 -11.64
N GLN A 24 -6.19 30.46 -10.47
CA GLN A 24 -7.11 31.39 -9.81
C GLN A 24 -6.43 32.67 -9.33
N ALA A 25 -7.17 33.77 -9.38
CA ALA A 25 -6.76 35.06 -8.84
C ALA A 25 -7.84 35.63 -7.90
N PRO A 26 -7.45 36.18 -6.74
CA PRO A 26 -6.09 36.21 -6.19
C PRO A 26 -5.60 34.84 -5.77
N VAL A 27 -4.27 34.69 -5.64
CA VAL A 27 -3.67 33.42 -5.16
C VAL A 27 -4.15 33.17 -3.71
N SER A 28 -4.78 32.01 -3.50
CA SER A 28 -5.35 31.64 -2.19
C SER A 28 -4.28 31.15 -1.20
N ALA A 29 -4.60 31.16 0.09
CA ALA A 29 -3.76 30.57 1.13
C ALA A 29 -3.55 29.06 0.91
N GLU A 30 -4.54 28.37 0.37
CA GLU A 30 -4.46 26.94 0.00
C GLU A 30 -3.40 26.70 -1.06
N VAL A 31 -3.37 27.53 -2.11
CA VAL A 31 -2.34 27.49 -3.17
C VAL A 31 -0.95 27.71 -2.58
N TYR A 32 -0.78 28.72 -1.72
CA TYR A 32 0.51 28.97 -1.06
C TYR A 32 0.98 27.78 -0.21
N HIS A 33 0.07 27.19 0.54
CA HIS A 33 0.39 26.01 1.36
C HIS A 33 0.77 24.82 0.50
N TRP A 34 0.03 24.56 -0.57
CA TRP A 34 0.31 23.49 -1.51
C TRP A 34 1.67 23.69 -2.20
N VAL A 35 1.94 24.89 -2.70
CA VAL A 35 3.20 25.28 -3.36
C VAL A 35 4.41 25.11 -2.44
N ALA A 36 4.29 25.50 -1.16
CA ALA A 36 5.36 25.31 -0.19
C ALA A 36 5.70 23.83 0.03
N ARG A 37 4.69 22.97 0.12
CA ARG A 37 4.89 21.51 0.20
C ARG A 37 5.49 20.96 -1.10
N ALA A 38 5.01 21.41 -2.25
CA ALA A 38 5.52 21.01 -3.56
C ALA A 38 7.01 21.35 -3.69
N TYR A 39 7.40 22.57 -3.32
CA TYR A 39 8.80 23.00 -3.35
C TYR A 39 9.68 22.10 -2.48
N ALA A 40 9.26 21.81 -1.25
CA ALA A 40 10.03 20.95 -0.34
C ALA A 40 10.26 19.54 -0.94
N LEU A 41 9.22 18.95 -1.52
CA LEU A 41 9.32 17.61 -2.13
C LEU A 41 10.14 17.62 -3.43
N VAL A 42 10.00 18.62 -4.27
CA VAL A 42 10.82 18.79 -5.49
C VAL A 42 12.31 18.94 -5.13
N ALA A 43 12.61 19.73 -4.09
CA ALA A 43 14.00 19.89 -3.61
C ALA A 43 14.57 18.58 -3.06
N GLU A 44 13.79 17.78 -2.37
CA GLU A 44 14.20 16.50 -1.79
C GLU A 44 14.51 15.43 -2.87
N VAL A 45 13.88 15.50 -4.04
CA VAL A 45 14.22 14.63 -5.20
C VAL A 45 15.66 14.83 -5.66
N GLY A 46 16.26 16.00 -5.36
CA GLY A 46 17.67 16.29 -5.58
C GLY A 46 17.99 16.88 -6.97
N ASN A 47 16.98 17.35 -7.72
CA ASN A 47 17.20 18.11 -8.94
C ASN A 47 17.25 19.61 -8.63
N SER A 48 18.46 20.14 -8.44
CA SER A 48 18.65 21.56 -8.08
C SER A 48 18.15 22.53 -9.16
N VAL A 49 18.20 22.15 -10.43
CA VAL A 49 17.68 22.96 -11.54
C VAL A 49 16.15 23.12 -11.41
N ASP A 50 15.45 22.01 -11.21
CA ASP A 50 13.99 22.04 -11.03
C ASP A 50 13.56 22.85 -9.79
N SER A 51 14.35 22.78 -8.69
CA SER A 51 14.07 23.56 -7.48
C SER A 51 14.18 25.07 -7.71
N ILE A 52 15.19 25.52 -8.45
CA ILE A 52 15.42 26.92 -8.79
C ILE A 52 14.30 27.41 -9.72
N PHE A 53 13.99 26.64 -10.78
CA PHE A 53 12.91 27.00 -11.71
C PHE A 53 11.54 27.05 -11.01
N PHE A 54 11.26 26.08 -10.15
CA PHE A 54 10.04 26.05 -9.35
C PHE A 54 9.85 27.34 -8.56
N SER A 55 10.85 27.76 -7.79
CA SER A 55 10.81 28.99 -7.01
C SER A 55 10.50 30.22 -7.88
N THR A 56 11.21 30.35 -9.02
CA THR A 56 10.98 31.45 -9.96
C THR A 56 9.55 31.48 -10.52
N LYS A 57 8.96 30.30 -10.78
CA LYS A 57 7.58 30.22 -11.32
C LYS A 57 6.53 30.48 -10.25
N VAL A 58 6.78 30.16 -9.00
CA VAL A 58 5.89 30.52 -7.88
C VAL A 58 5.71 32.04 -7.79
N ASP A 59 6.75 32.82 -7.94
CA ASP A 59 6.69 34.30 -7.91
C ASP A 59 5.77 34.84 -9.03
N ASN A 60 5.63 34.13 -10.13
CA ASN A 60 4.79 34.51 -11.26
C ASN A 60 3.30 34.15 -11.14
N LEU A 61 2.90 33.37 -10.14
CA LEU A 61 1.48 32.99 -9.94
C LEU A 61 0.60 34.21 -9.64
N GLY A 62 1.14 35.25 -9.03
CA GLY A 62 0.45 36.51 -8.76
C GLY A 62 0.40 37.49 -9.93
N THR A 63 0.98 37.16 -11.10
CA THR A 63 1.14 38.06 -12.25
C THR A 63 0.28 37.68 -13.45
N ALA A 64 0.39 38.43 -14.54
CA ALA A 64 -0.24 38.11 -15.82
C ALA A 64 0.28 36.77 -16.44
N ALA A 65 1.49 36.32 -16.02
CA ALA A 65 2.11 35.07 -16.49
C ALA A 65 1.62 33.83 -15.73
N ARG A 66 0.59 33.93 -14.86
CA ARG A 66 0.12 32.85 -13.98
C ARG A 66 -0.20 31.53 -14.68
N HIS A 67 -0.84 31.57 -15.86
CA HIS A 67 -1.20 30.36 -16.58
C HIS A 67 0.03 29.58 -17.06
N SER A 68 1.04 30.30 -17.58
CA SER A 68 2.33 29.68 -17.95
C SER A 68 3.06 29.17 -16.71
N ALA A 69 3.08 29.95 -15.63
CA ALA A 69 3.69 29.55 -14.36
C ALA A 69 3.03 28.31 -13.76
N ALA A 70 1.71 28.27 -13.73
CA ALA A 70 0.94 27.10 -13.26
C ALA A 70 1.27 25.83 -14.07
N HIS A 71 1.31 25.94 -15.39
CA HIS A 71 1.68 24.83 -16.27
C HIS A 71 3.10 24.33 -16.02
N GLU A 72 4.06 25.24 -15.86
CA GLU A 72 5.45 24.89 -15.62
C GLU A 72 5.65 24.28 -14.22
N ILE A 73 5.00 24.81 -13.18
CA ILE A 73 4.99 24.24 -11.83
C ILE A 73 4.44 22.79 -11.87
N THR A 74 3.31 22.60 -12.54
CA THR A 74 2.71 21.29 -12.73
C THR A 74 3.69 20.31 -13.40
N ALA A 75 4.33 20.74 -14.49
CA ALA A 75 5.31 19.92 -15.22
C ALA A 75 6.52 19.54 -14.36
N ILE A 76 7.02 20.47 -13.51
CA ILE A 76 8.12 20.18 -12.57
C ILE A 76 7.69 19.14 -11.53
N VAL A 77 6.49 19.27 -10.97
CA VAL A 77 5.97 18.32 -9.97
C VAL A 77 5.82 16.92 -10.58
N TYR A 78 5.26 16.79 -11.77
CA TYR A 78 5.15 15.50 -12.46
C TYR A 78 6.53 14.90 -12.79
N ARG A 79 7.50 15.71 -13.17
CA ARG A 79 8.87 15.25 -13.38
C ARG A 79 9.52 14.76 -12.09
N ALA A 80 9.35 15.50 -11.00
CA ALA A 80 9.82 15.07 -9.69
C ALA A 80 9.18 13.74 -9.25
N PHE A 81 7.87 13.58 -9.48
CA PHE A 81 7.14 12.35 -9.23
C PHE A 81 7.71 11.16 -10.03
N ALA A 82 7.92 11.32 -11.33
CA ALA A 82 8.52 10.29 -12.18
C ALA A 82 9.94 9.90 -11.75
N LEU A 83 10.76 10.89 -11.34
CA LEU A 83 12.11 10.63 -10.81
C LEU A 83 12.07 9.87 -9.47
N ALA A 84 11.12 10.20 -8.60
CA ALA A 84 10.91 9.48 -7.34
C ALA A 84 10.40 8.05 -7.59
N GLU A 85 9.48 7.86 -8.54
CA GLU A 85 8.99 6.55 -8.98
C GLU A 85 10.13 5.64 -9.45
N MET A 86 11.04 6.15 -10.27
CA MET A 86 12.20 5.39 -10.74
C MET A 86 13.14 4.93 -9.60
N LYS A 87 13.17 5.67 -8.50
CA LYS A 87 14.00 5.36 -7.32
C LYS A 87 13.26 4.52 -6.29
N ALA A 88 11.92 4.51 -6.34
CA ALA A 88 11.10 3.76 -5.41
C ALA A 88 11.18 2.25 -5.70
N PRO A 89 11.10 1.38 -4.69
CA PRO A 89 11.02 -0.06 -4.90
C PRO A 89 9.81 -0.42 -5.77
N ALA A 90 9.96 -1.42 -6.61
CA ALA A 90 8.86 -1.92 -7.43
C ALA A 90 7.68 -2.35 -6.54
N GLY A 91 6.51 -1.75 -6.74
CA GLY A 91 5.31 -2.01 -5.93
C GLY A 91 5.07 -1.04 -4.78
N ALA A 92 5.86 0.02 -4.63
CA ALA A 92 5.73 1.02 -3.54
C ALA A 92 4.32 1.63 -3.40
N GLY A 93 3.58 1.81 -4.50
CA GLY A 93 2.23 2.38 -4.51
C GLY A 93 1.10 1.36 -4.56
N GLY A 94 1.42 0.07 -4.77
CA GLY A 94 0.43 -0.97 -5.02
C GLY A 94 0.43 -1.45 -6.47
N ALA A 95 -0.61 -2.21 -6.84
CA ALA A 95 -0.76 -2.75 -8.20
C ALA A 95 -2.24 -2.83 -8.58
N PHE A 96 -2.56 -2.39 -9.79
CA PHE A 96 -3.81 -2.73 -10.47
C PHE A 96 -3.56 -3.93 -11.39
N ILE A 97 -4.37 -4.96 -11.25
CA ILE A 97 -4.19 -6.23 -11.96
C ILE A 97 -5.46 -6.49 -12.78
N PRO A 98 -5.37 -6.49 -14.12
CA PRO A 98 -6.48 -6.81 -14.98
C PRO A 98 -7.01 -8.22 -14.74
N VAL A 99 -8.28 -8.45 -15.09
CA VAL A 99 -8.91 -9.77 -14.99
C VAL A 99 -8.16 -10.81 -15.80
N GLY A 100 -7.98 -12.00 -15.24
CA GLY A 100 -7.30 -13.14 -15.88
C GLY A 100 -5.76 -13.14 -15.73
N ASN A 101 -5.15 -12.07 -15.22
CA ASN A 101 -3.70 -11.98 -15.02
C ASN A 101 -3.29 -12.56 -13.66
N SER A 102 -3.54 -13.84 -13.45
CA SER A 102 -3.30 -14.51 -12.16
C SER A 102 -1.82 -14.56 -11.78
N PHE A 103 -0.91 -14.67 -12.77
CA PHE A 103 0.52 -14.62 -12.49
C PHE A 103 0.99 -13.24 -12.02
N ASP A 104 0.49 -12.15 -12.61
CA ASP A 104 0.80 -10.80 -12.18
C ASP A 104 0.25 -10.54 -10.77
N ALA A 105 -0.93 -11.09 -10.48
CA ALA A 105 -1.53 -11.07 -9.15
C ALA A 105 -0.63 -11.75 -8.11
N PHE A 106 -0.18 -12.96 -8.41
CA PHE A 106 0.75 -13.71 -7.57
C PHE A 106 2.07 -12.95 -7.39
N ALA A 107 2.65 -12.43 -8.46
CA ALA A 107 3.92 -11.69 -8.43
C ALA A 107 3.81 -10.41 -7.59
N ALA A 108 2.71 -9.66 -7.72
CA ALA A 108 2.48 -8.44 -6.95
C ALA A 108 2.30 -8.72 -5.46
N LEU A 109 1.49 -9.72 -5.10
CA LEU A 109 1.30 -10.13 -3.71
C LEU A 109 2.59 -10.69 -3.10
N SER A 110 3.33 -11.51 -3.86
CA SER A 110 4.61 -12.06 -3.41
C SER A 110 5.62 -10.97 -3.09
N LYS A 111 5.70 -9.90 -3.90
CA LYS A 111 6.57 -8.74 -3.61
C LYS A 111 6.21 -8.08 -2.29
N VAL A 112 4.92 -7.92 -2.00
CA VAL A 112 4.45 -7.37 -0.71
C VAL A 112 4.86 -8.28 0.45
N LEU A 113 4.57 -9.58 0.36
CA LEU A 113 4.85 -10.55 1.42
C LEU A 113 6.34 -10.71 1.70
N GLN A 114 7.18 -10.64 0.67
CA GLN A 114 8.66 -10.73 0.78
C GLN A 114 9.30 -9.55 1.52
N THR A 115 8.59 -8.44 1.72
CA THR A 115 9.11 -7.31 2.50
C THR A 115 9.09 -7.53 4.00
N ALA A 116 8.43 -8.59 4.46
CA ALA A 116 8.29 -8.90 5.88
C ALA A 116 9.61 -9.37 6.50
N ALA A 117 9.93 -8.85 7.68
CA ALA A 117 11.09 -9.22 8.46
C ALA A 117 10.75 -9.96 9.78
N LYS A 118 9.53 -9.80 10.30
CA LYS A 118 9.10 -10.35 11.59
C LYS A 118 7.76 -11.05 11.53
N ASP A 119 6.77 -10.38 10.92
CA ASP A 119 5.37 -10.77 11.05
C ASP A 119 4.55 -10.37 9.83
N VAL A 120 3.64 -11.25 9.41
CA VAL A 120 2.64 -10.97 8.37
C VAL A 120 1.28 -11.37 8.90
N LEU A 121 0.33 -10.45 8.98
CA LEU A 121 -1.08 -10.76 9.24
C LEU A 121 -1.88 -10.59 7.96
N ILE A 122 -2.45 -11.68 7.45
CA ILE A 122 -3.38 -11.68 6.32
C ILE A 122 -4.82 -11.77 6.86
N ILE A 123 -5.65 -10.83 6.45
CA ILE A 123 -7.06 -10.74 6.79
C ILE A 123 -7.87 -10.94 5.52
N ASP A 124 -8.67 -11.99 5.49
CA ASP A 124 -9.61 -12.28 4.40
C ASP A 124 -10.83 -13.04 4.94
N PRO A 125 -12.03 -12.43 4.93
CA PRO A 125 -13.24 -13.09 5.42
C PRO A 125 -13.53 -14.43 4.74
N TYR A 126 -13.15 -14.59 3.48
CA TYR A 126 -13.49 -15.76 2.63
C TYR A 126 -12.29 -16.68 2.40
N MET A 127 -11.27 -16.60 3.24
CA MET A 127 -10.02 -17.34 3.12
C MET A 127 -10.25 -18.84 2.94
N ASP A 128 -9.44 -19.45 2.09
CA ASP A 128 -9.32 -20.89 1.88
C ASP A 128 -7.84 -21.31 1.91
N GLU A 129 -7.54 -22.53 1.49
CA GLU A 129 -6.19 -23.08 1.42
C GLU A 129 -5.25 -22.30 0.50
N THR A 130 -5.76 -21.53 -0.46
CA THR A 130 -4.97 -20.73 -1.41
C THR A 130 -4.05 -19.74 -0.67
N ALA A 131 -4.50 -19.22 0.48
CA ALA A 131 -3.69 -18.33 1.30
C ALA A 131 -2.34 -18.97 1.70
N LEU A 132 -2.29 -20.30 1.83
CA LEU A 132 -1.08 -21.05 2.16
C LEU A 132 -0.41 -21.63 0.92
N THR A 133 -1.18 -22.32 0.06
CA THR A 133 -0.64 -23.08 -1.07
C THR A 133 -0.04 -22.21 -2.18
N GLU A 134 -0.55 -21.00 -2.33
CA GLU A 134 -0.05 -20.06 -3.32
C GLU A 134 0.78 -18.94 -2.67
N PHE A 135 0.25 -18.29 -1.63
CA PHE A 135 0.86 -17.07 -1.11
C PHE A 135 1.73 -17.27 0.12
N GLY A 136 1.43 -18.24 0.98
CA GLY A 136 2.19 -18.48 2.21
C GLY A 136 3.68 -18.75 1.97
N ILE A 137 4.02 -19.40 0.86
CA ILE A 137 5.40 -19.70 0.48
C ILE A 137 6.20 -18.43 0.18
N ALA A 138 5.54 -17.34 -0.25
CA ALA A 138 6.18 -16.07 -0.54
C ALA A 138 6.64 -15.31 0.72
N VAL A 139 6.09 -15.65 1.89
CA VAL A 139 6.55 -15.10 3.17
C VAL A 139 7.93 -15.66 3.48
N PRO A 140 8.93 -14.82 3.86
CA PRO A 140 10.28 -15.31 4.18
C PRO A 140 10.27 -16.33 5.32
N GLU A 141 11.25 -17.23 5.32
CA GLU A 141 11.45 -18.18 6.42
C GLU A 141 11.72 -17.43 7.73
N SER A 142 11.32 -18.02 8.85
CA SER A 142 11.39 -17.45 10.20
C SER A 142 10.46 -16.26 10.46
N VAL A 143 9.74 -15.76 9.45
CA VAL A 143 8.69 -14.75 9.63
C VAL A 143 7.40 -15.45 10.05
N CYS A 144 6.74 -14.93 11.09
CA CYS A 144 5.48 -15.48 11.57
C CYS A 144 4.34 -15.11 10.62
N LEU A 145 3.73 -16.09 9.95
CA LEU A 145 2.52 -15.89 9.17
C LEU A 145 1.30 -16.04 10.05
N ARG A 146 0.46 -15.03 10.10
CA ARG A 146 -0.81 -15.02 10.82
C ARG A 146 -1.98 -14.92 9.84
N LEU A 147 -2.95 -15.80 9.96
CA LEU A 147 -4.14 -15.82 9.12
C LEU A 147 -5.38 -15.52 9.94
N MET A 148 -6.19 -14.58 9.54
CA MET A 148 -7.47 -14.24 10.16
C MET A 148 -8.61 -14.31 9.15
N ALA A 149 -9.53 -15.25 9.35
CA ALA A 149 -10.72 -15.43 8.52
C ALA A 149 -12.00 -15.22 9.32
N ASP A 150 -13.13 -14.99 8.65
CA ASP A 150 -14.43 -14.89 9.31
C ASP A 150 -15.01 -16.29 9.59
N GLN A 151 -15.47 -16.53 10.81
CA GLN A 151 -15.96 -17.84 11.26
C GLN A 151 -17.10 -18.39 10.38
N ALA A 152 -17.97 -17.53 9.84
CA ALA A 152 -19.10 -17.95 9.02
C ALA A 152 -18.81 -18.03 7.52
N ARG A 153 -17.70 -17.40 7.06
CA ARG A 153 -17.42 -17.19 5.63
C ARG A 153 -16.16 -17.89 5.13
N CYS A 154 -15.24 -18.26 6.02
CA CYS A 154 -14.04 -19.02 5.65
C CYS A 154 -14.41 -20.36 5.01
N LYS A 155 -13.52 -20.88 4.19
CA LYS A 155 -13.77 -22.17 3.53
C LYS A 155 -13.30 -23.33 4.40
N PRO A 156 -14.00 -24.49 4.33
CA PRO A 156 -13.65 -25.67 5.13
C PRO A 156 -12.23 -26.19 4.91
N THR A 157 -11.62 -25.84 3.78
CA THR A 157 -10.27 -26.26 3.38
C THR A 157 -9.16 -25.52 4.11
N LEU A 158 -9.43 -24.35 4.71
CA LEU A 158 -8.43 -23.55 5.41
C LEU A 158 -7.82 -24.32 6.61
N GLN A 159 -8.66 -24.85 7.50
CA GLN A 159 -8.17 -25.51 8.73
C GLN A 159 -7.31 -26.76 8.44
N PRO A 160 -7.73 -27.70 7.57
CA PRO A 160 -6.86 -28.84 7.22
C PRO A 160 -5.53 -28.41 6.59
N ALA A 161 -5.54 -27.37 5.75
CA ALA A 161 -4.32 -26.85 5.14
C ALA A 161 -3.38 -26.24 6.21
N ALA A 162 -3.91 -25.46 7.14
CA ALA A 162 -3.13 -24.87 8.23
C ALA A 162 -2.49 -25.93 9.12
N ILE A 163 -3.21 -27.00 9.46
CA ILE A 163 -2.69 -28.13 10.24
C ILE A 163 -1.53 -28.81 9.50
N LYS A 164 -1.71 -29.13 8.21
CA LYS A 164 -0.65 -29.75 7.40
C LYS A 164 0.57 -28.84 7.24
N TRP A 165 0.37 -27.56 7.06
CA TRP A 165 1.45 -26.58 7.01
C TRP A 165 2.28 -26.58 8.29
N ALA A 166 1.62 -26.51 9.47
CA ALA A 166 2.30 -26.51 10.74
C ALA A 166 3.06 -27.81 11.00
N GLN A 167 2.52 -28.95 10.59
CA GLN A 167 3.20 -30.24 10.69
C GLN A 167 4.46 -30.32 9.81
N GLN A 168 4.42 -29.72 8.62
CA GLN A 168 5.52 -29.81 7.67
C GLN A 168 6.55 -28.68 7.85
N TYR A 169 6.09 -27.45 8.09
CA TYR A 169 6.92 -26.25 8.06
C TYR A 169 6.98 -25.48 9.37
N GLY A 170 6.34 -25.95 10.45
CA GLY A 170 6.15 -25.19 11.68
C GLY A 170 7.44 -24.70 12.35
N THR A 171 8.58 -25.35 12.11
CA THR A 171 9.90 -24.93 12.63
C THR A 171 10.57 -23.85 11.78
N THR A 172 10.32 -23.83 10.46
CA THR A 172 10.97 -22.91 9.53
C THR A 172 10.06 -21.79 9.06
N ARG A 173 8.74 -22.02 9.08
CA ARG A 173 7.69 -21.09 8.64
C ARG A 173 6.55 -21.08 9.66
N PRO A 174 6.72 -20.37 10.80
CA PRO A 174 5.71 -20.33 11.85
C PRO A 174 4.36 -19.85 11.33
N LEU A 175 3.29 -20.55 11.69
CA LEU A 175 1.92 -20.22 11.30
C LEU A 175 1.02 -20.15 12.53
N LEU A 176 0.21 -19.10 12.59
CA LEU A 176 -0.92 -18.98 13.50
C LEU A 176 -2.19 -18.69 12.67
N ALA A 177 -3.27 -19.37 12.97
CA ALA A 177 -4.54 -19.14 12.28
C ALA A 177 -5.67 -18.98 13.27
N ARG A 178 -6.54 -17.98 13.04
CA ARG A 178 -7.67 -17.68 13.92
C ARG A 178 -8.94 -17.35 13.11
N LEU A 179 -10.09 -17.61 13.72
CA LEU A 179 -11.39 -17.23 13.21
C LEU A 179 -11.93 -16.05 14.00
N ALA A 180 -12.12 -14.93 13.34
CA ALA A 180 -12.82 -13.78 13.91
C ALA A 180 -14.32 -14.08 14.08
N PRO A 181 -14.99 -13.46 15.05
CA PRO A 181 -16.43 -13.60 15.22
C PRO A 181 -17.19 -13.32 13.90
N GLN A 182 -18.34 -13.95 13.73
CA GLN A 182 -19.13 -13.84 12.51
C GLN A 182 -19.43 -12.37 12.17
N LYS A 183 -19.29 -12.03 10.89
CA LYS A 183 -19.59 -10.70 10.34
C LYS A 183 -18.74 -9.55 10.91
N THR A 184 -17.64 -9.86 11.57
CA THR A 184 -16.71 -8.84 12.11
C THR A 184 -15.74 -8.35 11.03
N LEU A 185 -15.34 -9.22 10.10
CA LEU A 185 -14.40 -8.87 9.04
C LEU A 185 -15.17 -8.41 7.79
N HIS A 186 -14.83 -7.21 7.34
CA HIS A 186 -15.33 -6.63 6.09
C HIS A 186 -14.22 -6.38 5.08
N ASP A 187 -13.04 -6.01 5.57
CA ASP A 187 -11.88 -5.70 4.75
C ASP A 187 -11.10 -6.97 4.37
N ARG A 188 -10.27 -6.81 3.36
CA ARG A 188 -9.18 -7.72 3.03
C ARG A 188 -7.91 -6.92 3.11
N ALA A 189 -6.97 -7.38 3.90
CA ALA A 189 -5.77 -6.63 4.20
C ALA A 189 -4.57 -7.53 4.46
N ILE A 190 -3.38 -6.99 4.25
CA ILE A 190 -2.11 -7.58 4.64
C ILE A 190 -1.38 -6.56 5.49
N PHE A 191 -1.01 -6.94 6.70
CA PHE A 191 -0.17 -6.11 7.57
C PHE A 191 1.21 -6.74 7.68
N ILE A 192 2.23 -5.91 7.44
CA ILE A 192 3.62 -6.31 7.47
C ILE A 192 4.29 -5.67 8.69
N ASP A 193 4.91 -6.49 9.53
CA ASP A 193 5.70 -6.09 10.68
C ASP A 193 4.98 -5.10 11.62
N GLN A 194 3.65 -5.13 11.64
CA GLN A 194 2.77 -4.22 12.41
C GLN A 194 3.02 -2.71 12.12
N THR A 195 3.58 -2.40 10.97
CA THR A 195 3.92 -1.02 10.56
C THR A 195 3.31 -0.64 9.23
N THR A 196 3.19 -1.58 8.31
CA THR A 196 2.69 -1.34 6.96
C THR A 196 1.37 -2.06 6.74
N ALA A 197 0.40 -1.37 6.15
CA ALA A 197 -0.91 -1.92 5.83
C ALA A 197 -1.18 -1.86 4.32
N TRP A 198 -1.64 -2.97 3.77
CA TRP A 198 -2.09 -3.10 2.39
C TRP A 198 -3.54 -3.52 2.38
N THR A 199 -4.35 -2.93 1.51
CA THR A 199 -5.74 -3.31 1.27
C THR A 199 -5.88 -4.01 -0.05
N LEU A 200 -6.75 -5.02 -0.08
CA LEU A 200 -7.04 -5.82 -1.26
C LEU A 200 -8.52 -5.64 -1.65
N THR A 201 -8.80 -5.45 -2.92
CA THR A 201 -10.19 -5.32 -3.38
C THR A 201 -10.92 -6.66 -3.46
N GLN A 202 -10.19 -7.77 -3.50
CA GLN A 202 -10.73 -9.12 -3.63
C GLN A 202 -10.12 -10.10 -2.63
N SER A 203 -10.83 -11.23 -2.40
CA SER A 203 -10.32 -12.37 -1.64
C SER A 203 -9.17 -13.05 -2.38
N LEU A 204 -8.17 -13.51 -1.64
CA LEU A 204 -7.01 -14.21 -2.19
C LEU A 204 -7.37 -15.39 -3.07
N LYS A 205 -8.40 -16.16 -2.69
CA LYS A 205 -8.84 -17.37 -3.43
C LYS A 205 -9.24 -17.13 -4.88
N ASN A 206 -9.60 -15.90 -5.26
CA ASN A 206 -10.05 -15.54 -6.61
C ASN A 206 -9.39 -14.23 -7.07
N PHE A 207 -8.22 -13.90 -6.54
CA PHE A 207 -7.57 -12.61 -6.77
C PHE A 207 -7.28 -12.42 -8.27
N ALA A 208 -7.83 -11.35 -8.85
CA ALA A 208 -7.81 -11.03 -10.29
C ALA A 208 -8.40 -12.10 -11.24
N THR A 209 -9.10 -13.13 -10.74
CA THR A 209 -9.61 -14.20 -11.59
C THR A 209 -10.87 -13.81 -12.37
N ARG A 210 -11.83 -13.16 -11.72
CA ARG A 210 -13.16 -12.87 -12.30
C ARG A 210 -13.42 -11.39 -12.54
N SER A 211 -12.70 -10.52 -11.88
CA SER A 211 -12.74 -9.06 -12.01
C SER A 211 -11.35 -8.49 -11.76
N PRO A 212 -11.05 -7.27 -12.20
CA PRO A 212 -9.79 -6.63 -11.89
C PRO A 212 -9.58 -6.55 -10.38
N ALA A 213 -8.35 -6.69 -9.92
CA ALA A 213 -7.99 -6.60 -8.52
C ALA A 213 -6.99 -5.47 -8.28
N GLU A 214 -7.01 -4.94 -7.08
CA GLU A 214 -6.06 -3.92 -6.65
C GLU A 214 -5.42 -4.30 -5.33
N ILE A 215 -4.15 -3.98 -5.23
CA ILE A 215 -3.37 -3.96 -4.00
C ILE A 215 -3.04 -2.50 -3.77
N VAL A 216 -3.48 -1.93 -2.66
CA VAL A 216 -3.26 -0.51 -2.34
C VAL A 216 -2.62 -0.39 -0.97
N ARG A 217 -1.54 0.35 -0.88
CA ARG A 217 -0.91 0.65 0.39
C ARG A 217 -1.71 1.72 1.14
N ALA A 218 -2.03 1.46 2.39
CA ALA A 218 -2.90 2.29 3.22
C ALA A 218 -2.10 3.04 4.31
N ASP A 219 -1.20 3.94 3.89
CA ASP A 219 -0.22 4.57 4.80
C ASP A 219 -0.84 5.46 5.87
N ASP A 220 -1.78 6.33 5.50
CA ASP A 220 -2.38 7.29 6.44
C ASP A 220 -3.25 6.62 7.51
N THR A 221 -3.78 5.45 7.18
CA THR A 221 -4.67 4.69 8.06
C THR A 221 -4.01 3.45 8.63
N ALA A 222 -2.74 3.18 8.28
CA ALA A 222 -2.05 1.95 8.66
C ALA A 222 -2.11 1.69 10.16
N ALA A 223 -1.68 2.63 10.99
CA ALA A 223 -1.66 2.47 12.44
C ALA A 223 -3.06 2.20 13.01
N LEU A 224 -4.09 2.90 12.52
CA LEU A 224 -5.47 2.73 12.97
C LEU A 224 -6.02 1.36 12.55
N LYS A 225 -5.79 0.94 11.30
CA LYS A 225 -6.21 -0.36 10.79
C LYS A 225 -5.52 -1.49 11.56
N ILE A 226 -4.21 -1.42 11.72
CA ILE A 226 -3.44 -2.43 12.45
C ILE A 226 -3.97 -2.56 13.88
N ALA A 227 -4.12 -1.46 14.63
CA ALA A 227 -4.62 -1.48 16.00
C ALA A 227 -6.04 -2.10 16.09
N ALA A 228 -6.94 -1.74 15.17
CA ALA A 228 -8.30 -2.28 15.13
C ALA A 228 -8.30 -3.80 14.88
N TYR A 229 -7.53 -4.27 13.91
CA TYR A 229 -7.50 -5.70 13.56
C TYR A 229 -6.68 -6.54 14.54
N GLU A 230 -5.67 -6.00 15.21
CA GLU A 230 -4.99 -6.67 16.33
C GLU A 230 -5.96 -6.87 17.52
N SER A 231 -6.86 -5.93 17.78
CA SER A 231 -7.92 -6.12 18.78
C SER A 231 -8.86 -7.27 18.40
N VAL A 232 -9.26 -7.36 17.11
CA VAL A 232 -10.07 -8.51 16.63
C VAL A 232 -9.28 -9.80 16.73
N TRP A 233 -8.00 -9.79 16.35
CA TRP A 233 -7.10 -10.94 16.47
C TRP A 233 -7.02 -11.47 17.90
N ALA A 234 -6.90 -10.60 18.90
CA ALA A 234 -6.80 -10.98 20.30
C ALA A 234 -8.03 -11.75 20.79
N SER A 235 -9.22 -11.43 20.28
CA SER A 235 -10.50 -12.07 20.63
C SER A 235 -10.91 -13.23 19.73
N ALA A 236 -10.16 -13.46 18.64
CA ALA A 236 -10.50 -14.47 17.63
C ALA A 236 -10.21 -15.90 18.11
N GLN A 237 -11.06 -16.85 17.71
CA GLN A 237 -10.91 -18.27 18.03
C GLN A 237 -9.68 -18.87 17.36
N VAL A 238 -8.83 -19.50 18.14
CA VAL A 238 -7.62 -20.18 17.63
C VAL A 238 -8.01 -21.43 16.84
N ILE A 239 -7.45 -21.59 15.64
CA ILE A 239 -7.50 -22.82 14.84
C ILE A 239 -6.19 -23.60 15.04
N ILE A 240 -5.08 -22.85 15.06
CA ILE A 240 -3.73 -23.38 15.17
C ILE A 240 -2.82 -22.29 15.75
#